data_311b077ba1dd2116c1a3c7bd47852a49
#
_entry.id   311b077ba1dd2116c1a3c7bd47852a49
#
_cell.length_a   1.000
_cell.length_b   1.000
_cell.length_c   1.000
_cell.angle_alpha   90.00
_cell.angle_beta   90.00
_cell.angle_gamma   90.00
#
_symmetry.space_group_name_H-M   'P 1'
#
loop_
_entity.id
_entity.type
_entity.pdbx_description
1 polymer ?
#
loop_
_entity_poly.entity_id
_entity_poly.type
_entity_poly.pdbx_seq_one_letter_code
_entity_poly.pdbx_strand_id
1 'polypeptide(L)'
;MHHTEDRGHMGNAGKYDEDAVLRARVLLLGSDRPSNRVEIEAYRTLAQVSPRVYLPRLAHALVARTRELRDPKAHVALYAEAVDAVRRYDAEVPDRKDQLNGALRGYQHALFAAGRRAEGRSVCEELAASGQYGRLAVVLAEEGRHGEAADLYARRIVPGSADVSDWTLIEWAAELDAAGRRGEALEVFARVVAEARRTAAEDRSPLASLVWKLDHYARMLRAAGRRSEEAAARREALTLVTRLAAGGEPVSWSNIQASWVTLLVLSGRPAEPAATPDAPLPAFGAHPYHGWSPDTREEYFASVPSLEQRVAALRASGDLPELVAAQRRLTVRRALRWETCGRRAEEVLRPDFDEGVALARRLPEDRSSVARALVDRSMFLLAVKRYEEAHADFAEAFALDSGTPIVTRM
;
A
#
# COMPACT_ATOMS: atom_id res chain seq x y z
N MET A 1 11.92 10.51 -85.38
CA MET A 1 12.71 9.90 -84.31
C MET A 1 12.50 10.69 -83.03
N HIS A 2 11.58 10.26 -82.22
CA HIS A 2 11.49 10.68 -80.83
C HIS A 2 10.98 9.50 -80.05
N HIS A 3 11.84 8.92 -79.25
CA HIS A 3 11.57 7.91 -78.24
C HIS A 3 10.95 8.66 -77.01
N THR A 4 9.75 8.36 -76.68
CA THR A 4 9.11 8.66 -75.40
C THR A 4 9.39 7.45 -74.47
N GLU A 5 10.26 7.61 -73.52
CA GLU A 5 10.45 6.69 -72.41
C GLU A 5 9.28 6.84 -71.42
N ASP A 6 8.42 5.85 -71.41
CA ASP A 6 7.42 5.62 -70.39
C ASP A 6 8.13 5.11 -69.14
N ARG A 7 8.35 6.00 -68.15
CA ARG A 7 8.83 5.64 -66.83
C ARG A 7 7.62 5.19 -65.97
N GLY A 8 7.39 3.92 -66.02
CA GLY A 8 6.44 3.28 -65.16
C GLY A 8 6.65 3.63 -63.69
N HIS A 9 5.62 4.21 -63.10
CA HIS A 9 5.46 4.37 -61.67
C HIS A 9 5.28 2.97 -61.06
N MET A 10 6.36 2.28 -60.77
CA MET A 10 6.32 1.08 -59.92
C MET A 10 5.88 1.52 -58.52
N GLY A 11 4.59 1.47 -58.28
CA GLY A 11 4.00 1.60 -56.98
C GLY A 11 4.59 0.55 -56.05
N ASN A 12 4.87 0.97 -54.83
CA ASN A 12 5.35 0.17 -53.71
C ASN A 12 4.21 -0.79 -53.24
N ALA A 13 3.68 -1.62 -54.19
CA ALA A 13 2.68 -2.62 -53.99
C ALA A 13 3.33 -3.86 -53.37
N GLY A 14 3.17 -4.05 -52.04
CA GLY A 14 3.60 -5.28 -51.42
C GLY A 14 3.86 -5.24 -49.93
N LYS A 15 3.65 -4.11 -49.26
CA LYS A 15 3.98 -3.99 -47.84
C LYS A 15 2.81 -4.19 -46.87
N TYR A 16 1.57 -4.11 -47.34
CA TYR A 16 0.36 -4.19 -46.51
C TYR A 16 -0.78 -4.89 -47.27
N ASP A 17 -1.63 -5.67 -46.57
CA ASP A 17 -2.89 -6.20 -47.09
C ASP A 17 -3.92 -5.07 -47.14
N GLU A 18 -4.15 -4.51 -48.33
CA GLU A 18 -5.08 -3.41 -48.59
C GLU A 18 -6.52 -3.77 -48.20
N ASP A 19 -6.95 -5.01 -48.43
CA ASP A 19 -8.28 -5.50 -48.06
C ASP A 19 -8.44 -5.56 -46.53
N ALA A 20 -7.41 -5.97 -45.80
CA ALA A 20 -7.41 -5.95 -44.33
C ALA A 20 -7.49 -4.52 -43.78
N VAL A 21 -6.76 -3.57 -44.40
CA VAL A 21 -6.81 -2.14 -44.04
C VAL A 21 -8.19 -1.56 -44.27
N LEU A 22 -8.80 -1.87 -45.41
CA LEU A 22 -10.17 -1.40 -45.75
C LEU A 22 -11.19 -1.98 -44.77
N ARG A 23 -11.16 -3.28 -44.52
CA ARG A 23 -12.03 -3.94 -43.51
C ARG A 23 -11.89 -3.30 -42.13
N ALA A 24 -10.68 -3.04 -41.68
CA ALA A 24 -10.41 -2.40 -40.38
C ALA A 24 -11.00 -0.98 -40.29
N ARG A 25 -10.92 -0.20 -41.38
CA ARG A 25 -11.53 1.14 -41.46
C ARG A 25 -13.04 1.09 -41.38
N VAL A 26 -13.66 0.22 -42.21
CA VAL A 26 -15.12 0.05 -42.26
C VAL A 26 -15.65 -0.37 -40.89
N LEU A 27 -14.95 -1.28 -40.21
CA LEU A 27 -15.35 -1.77 -38.90
C LEU A 27 -15.35 -0.65 -37.85
N LEU A 28 -14.37 0.26 -37.88
CA LEU A 28 -14.27 1.38 -36.92
C LEU A 28 -15.24 2.53 -37.25
N LEU A 29 -15.80 2.58 -38.47
CA LEU A 29 -16.78 3.57 -38.91
C LEU A 29 -18.23 3.09 -38.74
N GLY A 30 -18.43 1.79 -38.44
CA GLY A 30 -19.76 1.21 -38.24
C GLY A 30 -20.49 1.85 -37.04
N SER A 31 -21.83 1.83 -37.11
CA SER A 31 -22.72 2.37 -36.08
C SER A 31 -22.69 1.55 -34.78
N ASP A 32 -22.38 0.28 -34.87
CA ASP A 32 -22.27 -0.60 -33.72
C ASP A 32 -20.84 -0.54 -33.16
N ARG A 33 -20.72 -0.25 -31.84
CA ARG A 33 -19.43 -0.18 -31.18
C ARG A 33 -18.82 -1.59 -31.14
N PRO A 34 -17.67 -1.85 -31.81
CA PRO A 34 -17.05 -3.16 -31.79
C PRO A 34 -16.59 -3.53 -30.39
N SER A 35 -16.50 -4.85 -30.11
CA SER A 35 -15.87 -5.27 -28.86
C SER A 35 -14.40 -4.84 -28.80
N ASN A 36 -13.86 -4.59 -27.60
CA ASN A 36 -12.45 -4.17 -27.44
C ASN A 36 -11.46 -5.10 -28.13
N ARG A 37 -11.74 -6.41 -28.23
CA ARG A 37 -10.89 -7.37 -28.96
C ARG A 37 -10.84 -7.04 -30.45
N VAL A 38 -11.99 -6.80 -31.06
CA VAL A 38 -12.10 -6.52 -32.49
C VAL A 38 -11.50 -5.15 -32.81
N GLU A 39 -11.69 -4.18 -31.92
CA GLU A 39 -11.11 -2.84 -32.03
C GLU A 39 -9.56 -2.88 -31.99
N ILE A 40 -8.96 -3.68 -31.10
CA ILE A 40 -7.52 -3.88 -31.01
C ILE A 40 -6.96 -4.45 -32.32
N GLU A 41 -7.59 -5.49 -32.88
CA GLU A 41 -7.12 -6.08 -34.15
C GLU A 41 -7.20 -5.06 -35.31
N ALA A 42 -8.24 -4.26 -35.36
CA ALA A 42 -8.36 -3.19 -36.35
C ALA A 42 -7.24 -2.14 -36.18
N TYR A 43 -6.95 -1.71 -34.93
CA TYR A 43 -5.88 -0.75 -34.68
C TYR A 43 -4.49 -1.33 -34.95
N ARG A 44 -4.23 -2.63 -34.69
CA ARG A 44 -2.99 -3.30 -35.07
C ARG A 44 -2.72 -3.22 -36.57
N THR A 45 -3.76 -3.52 -37.37
CA THR A 45 -3.68 -3.44 -38.83
C THR A 45 -3.43 -2.01 -39.29
N LEU A 46 -4.20 -1.05 -38.78
CA LEU A 46 -4.12 0.35 -39.20
C LEU A 46 -2.84 1.05 -38.72
N ALA A 47 -2.27 0.62 -37.59
CA ALA A 47 -0.99 1.13 -37.07
C ALA A 47 0.20 0.77 -37.96
N GLN A 48 0.10 -0.27 -38.80
CA GLN A 48 1.12 -0.60 -39.79
C GLN A 48 1.17 0.45 -40.92
N VAL A 49 0.02 0.98 -41.31
CA VAL A 49 -0.10 1.95 -42.41
C VAL A 49 0.02 3.38 -41.94
N SER A 50 -0.56 3.70 -40.80
CA SER A 50 -0.58 5.07 -40.26
C SER A 50 -0.25 5.06 -38.75
N PRO A 51 1.00 4.79 -38.38
CA PRO A 51 1.40 4.63 -36.97
C PRO A 51 1.10 5.87 -36.13
N ARG A 52 1.32 7.09 -36.65
CA ARG A 52 1.01 8.36 -35.94
C ARG A 52 -0.43 8.45 -35.43
N VAL A 53 -1.38 7.94 -36.20
CA VAL A 53 -2.81 8.05 -35.88
C VAL A 53 -3.30 6.89 -35.00
N TYR A 54 -2.79 5.68 -35.27
CA TYR A 54 -3.40 4.49 -34.71
C TYR A 54 -2.61 3.86 -33.56
N LEU A 55 -1.32 4.14 -33.38
CA LEU A 55 -0.58 3.65 -32.18
C LEU A 55 -1.16 4.21 -30.87
N PRO A 56 -1.52 5.51 -30.75
CA PRO A 56 -2.16 5.99 -29.53
C PRO A 56 -3.50 5.33 -29.21
N ARG A 57 -4.30 5.08 -30.25
CA ARG A 57 -5.59 4.38 -30.12
C ARG A 57 -5.40 2.91 -29.74
N LEU A 58 -4.41 2.24 -30.33
CA LEU A 58 -4.04 0.88 -29.99
C LEU A 58 -3.63 0.76 -28.53
N ALA A 59 -2.72 1.62 -28.07
CA ALA A 59 -2.28 1.61 -26.68
C ALA A 59 -3.44 1.82 -25.70
N HIS A 60 -4.34 2.77 -26.01
CA HIS A 60 -5.52 3.00 -25.19
C HIS A 60 -6.47 1.80 -25.15
N ALA A 61 -6.76 1.19 -26.31
CA ALA A 61 -7.62 0.01 -26.38
C ALA A 61 -7.04 -1.21 -25.67
N LEU A 62 -5.72 -1.42 -25.76
CA LEU A 62 -5.00 -2.48 -25.04
C LEU A 62 -5.13 -2.31 -23.52
N VAL A 63 -4.90 -1.10 -22.99
CA VAL A 63 -5.08 -0.79 -21.57
C VAL A 63 -6.55 -0.94 -21.15
N ALA A 64 -7.51 -0.51 -21.97
CA ALA A 64 -8.92 -0.68 -21.67
C ALA A 64 -9.31 -2.17 -21.56
N ARG A 65 -8.76 -3.01 -22.43
CA ARG A 65 -9.02 -4.45 -22.46
C ARG A 65 -8.60 -5.16 -21.17
N THR A 66 -7.53 -4.70 -20.48
CA THR A 66 -7.10 -5.33 -19.22
C THR A 66 -8.18 -5.32 -18.15
N ARG A 67 -9.09 -4.33 -18.15
CA ARG A 67 -10.22 -4.24 -17.20
C ARG A 67 -11.25 -5.34 -17.35
N GLU A 68 -11.31 -5.98 -18.52
CA GLU A 68 -12.28 -7.03 -18.83
C GLU A 68 -11.74 -8.44 -18.55
N LEU A 69 -10.45 -8.57 -18.36
CA LEU A 69 -9.77 -9.83 -18.12
C LEU A 69 -9.45 -9.99 -16.64
N ARG A 70 -9.33 -11.24 -16.21
CA ARG A 70 -8.88 -11.57 -14.83
C ARG A 70 -7.54 -12.28 -14.81
N ASP A 71 -7.05 -12.73 -15.97
CA ASP A 71 -5.79 -13.47 -16.07
C ASP A 71 -4.57 -12.53 -16.03
N PRO A 72 -3.70 -12.61 -15.02
CA PRO A 72 -2.50 -11.79 -14.92
C PRO A 72 -1.54 -11.96 -16.11
N LYS A 73 -1.46 -13.15 -16.71
CA LYS A 73 -0.60 -13.39 -17.89
C LYS A 73 -1.10 -12.64 -19.11
N ALA A 74 -2.43 -12.60 -19.30
CA ALA A 74 -3.05 -11.79 -20.36
C ALA A 74 -2.81 -10.30 -20.14
N HIS A 75 -2.86 -9.81 -18.89
CA HIS A 75 -2.52 -8.42 -18.56
C HIS A 75 -1.06 -8.10 -18.93
N VAL A 76 -0.11 -8.98 -18.60
CA VAL A 76 1.30 -8.80 -18.97
C VAL A 76 1.46 -8.62 -20.47
N ALA A 77 0.83 -9.48 -21.29
CA ALA A 77 0.91 -9.38 -22.75
C ALA A 77 0.32 -8.07 -23.29
N LEU A 78 -0.85 -7.67 -22.81
CA LEU A 78 -1.52 -6.44 -23.25
C LEU A 78 -0.75 -5.18 -22.83
N TYR A 79 -0.24 -5.12 -21.61
CA TYR A 79 0.56 -3.98 -21.16
C TYR A 79 1.93 -3.91 -21.86
N ALA A 80 2.56 -5.05 -22.13
CA ALA A 80 3.82 -5.09 -22.90
C ALA A 80 3.61 -4.48 -24.30
N GLU A 81 2.54 -4.90 -25.00
CA GLU A 81 2.20 -4.35 -26.30
C GLU A 81 1.82 -2.85 -26.23
N ALA A 82 1.09 -2.44 -25.18
CA ALA A 82 0.75 -1.04 -24.97
C ALA A 82 2.00 -0.18 -24.77
N VAL A 83 2.97 -0.63 -23.95
CA VAL A 83 4.25 0.04 -23.73
C VAL A 83 5.04 0.14 -25.06
N ASP A 84 5.11 -0.96 -25.84
CA ASP A 84 5.77 -0.95 -27.14
C ASP A 84 5.09 0.05 -28.10
N ALA A 85 3.77 0.05 -28.17
CA ALA A 85 3.02 0.99 -28.98
C ALA A 85 3.36 2.45 -28.60
N VAL A 86 3.38 2.80 -27.29
CA VAL A 86 3.70 4.15 -26.83
C VAL A 86 5.16 4.54 -27.11
N ARG A 87 6.10 3.60 -27.00
CA ARG A 87 7.51 3.84 -27.34
C ARG A 87 7.72 4.19 -28.79
N ARG A 88 6.86 3.68 -29.67
CA ARG A 88 6.88 3.94 -31.12
C ARG A 88 6.18 5.25 -31.53
N TYR A 89 5.58 6.00 -30.62
CA TYR A 89 5.04 7.31 -30.94
C TYR A 89 6.16 8.26 -31.36
N ASP A 90 5.84 9.20 -32.23
CA ASP A 90 6.72 10.33 -32.48
C ASP A 90 6.97 11.10 -31.17
N ALA A 91 8.17 11.66 -31.03
CA ALA A 91 8.52 12.40 -29.82
C ALA A 91 7.64 13.63 -29.55
N GLU A 92 7.03 14.16 -30.62
CA GLU A 92 6.17 15.35 -30.60
C GLU A 92 4.71 15.07 -30.20
N VAL A 93 4.32 13.79 -30.00
CA VAL A 93 2.95 13.46 -29.57
C VAL A 93 2.72 14.04 -28.17
N PRO A 94 1.70 14.90 -27.98
CA PRO A 94 1.34 15.41 -26.65
C PRO A 94 1.10 14.25 -25.68
N ASP A 95 1.46 14.47 -24.41
CA ASP A 95 1.25 13.52 -23.30
C ASP A 95 1.91 12.13 -23.47
N ARG A 96 2.83 11.96 -24.44
CA ARG A 96 3.54 10.70 -24.65
C ARG A 96 4.20 10.17 -23.39
N LYS A 97 4.87 11.06 -22.62
CA LYS A 97 5.53 10.71 -21.37
C LYS A 97 4.53 10.20 -20.33
N ASP A 98 3.39 10.83 -20.20
CA ASP A 98 2.36 10.46 -19.22
C ASP A 98 1.65 9.15 -19.61
N GLN A 99 1.42 8.97 -20.91
CA GLN A 99 0.88 7.69 -21.44
C GLN A 99 1.87 6.56 -21.22
N LEU A 100 3.18 6.76 -21.46
CA LEU A 100 4.20 5.76 -21.19
C LEU A 100 4.25 5.42 -19.70
N ASN A 101 4.30 6.41 -18.83
CA ASN A 101 4.29 6.20 -17.38
C ASN A 101 3.02 5.48 -16.92
N GLY A 102 1.86 5.79 -17.54
CA GLY A 102 0.60 5.10 -17.28
C GLY A 102 0.64 3.61 -17.67
N ALA A 103 1.13 3.32 -18.86
CA ALA A 103 1.28 1.95 -19.36
C ALA A 103 2.32 1.15 -18.53
N LEU A 104 3.48 1.75 -18.19
CA LEU A 104 4.51 1.14 -17.35
C LEU A 104 3.99 0.84 -15.93
N ARG A 105 3.17 1.73 -15.33
CA ARG A 105 2.52 1.45 -14.03
C ARG A 105 1.60 0.23 -14.08
N GLY A 106 0.82 0.08 -15.14
CA GLY A 106 -0.01 -1.11 -15.35
C GLY A 106 0.85 -2.35 -15.60
N TYR A 107 1.89 -2.21 -16.40
CA TYR A 107 2.78 -3.31 -16.77
C TYR A 107 3.52 -3.88 -15.55
N GLN A 108 4.15 -3.03 -14.73
CA GLN A 108 4.81 -3.49 -13.51
C GLN A 108 3.84 -4.22 -12.56
N HIS A 109 2.62 -3.69 -12.39
CA HIS A 109 1.61 -4.34 -11.55
C HIS A 109 1.23 -5.72 -12.07
N ALA A 110 1.03 -5.86 -13.38
CA ALA A 110 0.73 -7.15 -14.02
C ALA A 110 1.89 -8.15 -13.88
N LEU A 111 3.13 -7.69 -13.98
CA LEU A 111 4.32 -8.53 -13.80
C LEU A 111 4.41 -9.08 -12.37
N PHE A 112 4.20 -8.24 -11.35
CA PHE A 112 4.16 -8.70 -9.96
C PHE A 112 2.99 -9.68 -9.73
N ALA A 113 1.80 -9.39 -10.26
CA ALA A 113 0.65 -10.30 -10.15
C ALA A 113 0.88 -11.64 -10.87
N ALA A 114 1.77 -11.68 -11.87
CA ALA A 114 2.17 -12.90 -12.57
C ALA A 114 3.40 -13.60 -11.95
N GLY A 115 3.92 -13.13 -10.81
CA GLY A 115 5.12 -13.65 -10.16
C GLY A 115 6.45 -13.36 -10.90
N ARG A 116 6.44 -12.42 -11.87
CA ARG A 116 7.62 -12.01 -12.65
C ARG A 116 8.32 -10.82 -12.00
N ARG A 117 8.73 -10.99 -10.72
CA ARG A 117 9.22 -9.91 -9.86
C ARG A 117 10.44 -9.18 -10.44
N ALA A 118 11.43 -9.90 -10.94
CA ALA A 118 12.65 -9.29 -11.49
C ALA A 118 12.34 -8.33 -12.65
N GLU A 119 11.42 -8.72 -13.54
CA GLU A 119 11.01 -7.88 -14.65
C GLU A 119 10.16 -6.70 -14.18
N GLY A 120 9.25 -6.93 -13.22
CA GLY A 120 8.47 -5.87 -12.58
C GLY A 120 9.37 -4.81 -11.94
N ARG A 121 10.44 -5.23 -11.28
CA ARG A 121 11.46 -4.34 -10.73
C ARG A 121 12.16 -3.50 -11.80
N SER A 122 12.60 -4.13 -12.92
CA SER A 122 13.22 -3.38 -14.03
C SER A 122 12.31 -2.28 -14.58
N VAL A 123 11.00 -2.56 -14.67
CA VAL A 123 10.01 -1.55 -15.06
C VAL A 123 9.89 -0.43 -14.01
N CYS A 124 9.99 -0.75 -12.71
CA CYS A 124 10.03 0.28 -11.66
C CYS A 124 11.29 1.15 -11.73
N GLU A 125 12.44 0.59 -12.11
CA GLU A 125 13.68 1.32 -12.36
C GLU A 125 13.54 2.29 -13.55
N GLU A 126 12.88 1.86 -14.64
CA GLU A 126 12.56 2.73 -15.78
C GLU A 126 11.63 3.89 -15.37
N LEU A 127 10.59 3.60 -14.57
CA LEU A 127 9.72 4.63 -14.00
C LEU A 127 10.49 5.62 -13.12
N ALA A 128 11.41 5.14 -12.30
CA ALA A 128 12.25 5.99 -11.44
C ALA A 128 13.19 6.88 -12.25
N ALA A 129 13.73 6.41 -13.37
CA ALA A 129 14.53 7.19 -14.28
C ALA A 129 13.73 8.36 -14.91
N SER A 130 12.41 8.22 -15.00
CA SER A 130 11.49 9.31 -15.44
C SER A 130 11.03 10.24 -14.30
N GLY A 131 11.51 10.02 -13.05
CA GLY A 131 11.12 10.77 -11.85
C GLY A 131 9.98 10.16 -11.03
N GLN A 132 9.52 8.94 -11.38
CA GLN A 132 8.43 8.24 -10.70
C GLN A 132 8.98 7.25 -9.64
N TYR A 133 9.54 7.77 -8.54
CA TYR A 133 10.30 6.99 -7.56
C TYR A 133 9.47 6.05 -6.67
N GLY A 134 8.18 6.36 -6.44
CA GLY A 134 7.37 5.72 -5.39
C GLY A 134 7.29 4.20 -5.49
N ARG A 135 7.12 3.64 -6.71
CA ARG A 135 7.03 2.18 -6.86
C ARG A 135 8.36 1.46 -6.64
N LEU A 136 9.46 2.04 -7.11
CA LEU A 136 10.78 1.47 -6.86
C LEU A 136 11.11 1.50 -5.36
N ALA A 137 10.76 2.57 -4.65
CA ALA A 137 10.95 2.65 -3.21
C ALA A 137 10.22 1.52 -2.47
N VAL A 138 8.96 1.25 -2.83
CA VAL A 138 8.19 0.13 -2.26
C VAL A 138 8.86 -1.21 -2.55
N VAL A 139 9.27 -1.47 -3.79
CA VAL A 139 9.92 -2.74 -4.17
C VAL A 139 11.24 -2.95 -3.41
N LEU A 140 12.03 -1.89 -3.26
CA LEU A 140 13.27 -1.95 -2.47
C LEU A 140 12.99 -2.23 -0.98
N ALA A 141 11.96 -1.61 -0.41
CA ALA A 141 11.52 -1.89 0.94
C ALA A 141 11.08 -3.36 1.13
N GLU A 142 10.32 -3.89 0.17
CA GLU A 142 9.90 -5.29 0.14
C GLU A 142 11.07 -6.26 0.05
N GLU A 143 12.19 -5.85 -0.53
CA GLU A 143 13.44 -6.63 -0.66
C GLU A 143 14.42 -6.39 0.50
N GLY A 144 14.02 -5.66 1.54
CA GLY A 144 14.88 -5.36 2.70
C GLY A 144 15.92 -4.27 2.45
N ARG A 145 15.88 -3.57 1.30
CA ARG A 145 16.80 -2.49 0.93
C ARG A 145 16.29 -1.13 1.46
N HIS A 146 16.01 -1.08 2.75
CA HIS A 146 15.32 0.03 3.40
C HIS A 146 16.06 1.38 3.26
N GLY A 147 17.39 1.39 3.31
CA GLY A 147 18.17 2.62 3.13
C GLY A 147 17.97 3.26 1.77
N GLU A 148 18.01 2.43 0.71
CA GLU A 148 17.80 2.91 -0.66
C GLU A 148 16.34 3.34 -0.89
N ALA A 149 15.39 2.63 -0.31
CA ALA A 149 13.98 3.02 -0.33
C ALA A 149 13.79 4.40 0.32
N ALA A 150 14.36 4.63 1.51
CA ALA A 150 14.32 5.91 2.22
C ALA A 150 14.91 7.06 1.39
N ASP A 151 16.03 6.82 0.71
CA ASP A 151 16.68 7.82 -0.15
C ASP A 151 15.83 8.17 -1.39
N LEU A 152 15.06 7.22 -1.94
CA LEU A 152 14.10 7.50 -3.01
C LEU A 152 12.92 8.33 -2.53
N TYR A 153 12.41 8.06 -1.32
CA TYR A 153 11.38 8.92 -0.71
C TYR A 153 11.89 10.34 -0.48
N ALA A 154 13.14 10.50 0.00
CA ALA A 154 13.76 11.80 0.17
C ALA A 154 13.85 12.61 -1.15
N ARG A 155 14.15 11.94 -2.28
CA ARG A 155 14.17 12.58 -3.61
C ARG A 155 12.79 12.99 -4.11
N ARG A 156 11.75 12.24 -3.70
CA ARG A 156 10.36 12.53 -4.08
C ARG A 156 9.80 13.75 -3.34
N ILE A 157 10.27 13.96 -2.11
CA ILE A 157 9.76 15.01 -1.22
C ILE A 157 10.61 16.26 -1.42
N VAL A 158 10.15 17.18 -2.28
CA VAL A 158 10.78 18.48 -2.46
C VAL A 158 10.63 19.28 -1.17
N PRO A 159 11.74 19.82 -0.58
CA PRO A 159 11.64 20.68 0.59
C PRO A 159 10.74 21.89 0.31
N GLY A 160 9.74 22.12 1.18
CA GLY A 160 8.78 23.22 1.03
C GLY A 160 7.53 22.91 0.20
N SER A 161 7.41 21.72 -0.38
CA SER A 161 6.16 21.27 -1.01
C SER A 161 5.07 21.08 0.05
N ALA A 162 4.00 21.86 -0.02
CA ALA A 162 2.85 21.77 0.88
C ALA A 162 2.01 20.50 0.67
N ASP A 163 2.23 19.77 -0.42
CA ASP A 163 1.35 18.70 -0.89
C ASP A 163 1.88 17.28 -0.65
N VAL A 164 2.77 17.09 0.33
CA VAL A 164 3.20 15.72 0.68
C VAL A 164 2.15 15.07 1.55
N SER A 165 1.54 13.99 1.06
CA SER A 165 0.52 13.28 1.83
C SER A 165 1.11 12.63 3.10
N ASP A 166 0.30 12.57 4.16
CA ASP A 166 0.65 11.84 5.40
C ASP A 166 1.15 10.42 5.13
N TRP A 167 0.54 9.75 4.14
CA TRP A 167 0.93 8.40 3.73
C TRP A 167 2.38 8.33 3.27
N THR A 168 2.80 9.25 2.42
CA THR A 168 4.20 9.30 1.94
C THR A 168 5.18 9.56 3.09
N LEU A 169 4.81 10.37 4.08
CA LEU A 169 5.64 10.61 5.26
C LEU A 169 5.70 9.39 6.17
N ILE A 170 4.60 8.65 6.35
CA ILE A 170 4.57 7.40 7.11
C ILE A 170 5.44 6.34 6.44
N GLU A 171 5.31 6.16 5.12
CA GLU A 171 6.15 5.27 4.31
C GLU A 171 7.64 5.61 4.50
N TRP A 172 7.99 6.87 4.34
CA TRP A 172 9.37 7.34 4.48
C TRP A 172 9.92 7.11 5.89
N ALA A 173 9.18 7.50 6.93
CA ALA A 173 9.59 7.28 8.32
C ALA A 173 9.77 5.79 8.63
N ALA A 174 8.90 4.91 8.10
CA ALA A 174 9.01 3.47 8.26
C ALA A 174 10.29 2.91 7.65
N GLU A 175 10.69 3.41 6.47
CA GLU A 175 11.91 2.95 5.80
C GLU A 175 13.18 3.52 6.45
N LEU A 176 13.16 4.76 6.93
CA LEU A 176 14.24 5.33 7.74
C LEU A 176 14.46 4.54 9.03
N ASP A 177 13.38 4.19 9.75
CA ASP A 177 13.47 3.39 10.98
C ASP A 177 14.02 1.99 10.71
N ALA A 178 13.56 1.33 9.64
CA ALA A 178 14.06 0.02 9.22
C ALA A 178 15.54 0.04 8.81
N ALA A 179 15.98 1.15 8.22
CA ALA A 179 17.39 1.37 7.88
C ALA A 179 18.27 1.73 9.10
N GLY A 180 17.69 1.81 10.31
CA GLY A 180 18.40 2.22 11.52
C GLY A 180 18.60 3.74 11.65
N ARG A 181 18.07 4.54 10.75
CA ARG A 181 18.14 6.03 10.75
C ARG A 181 17.06 6.64 11.65
N ARG A 182 17.04 6.18 12.92
CA ARG A 182 15.96 6.47 13.89
C ARG A 182 15.72 7.95 14.17
N GLY A 183 16.79 8.76 14.20
CA GLY A 183 16.67 10.21 14.41
C GLY A 183 15.86 10.87 13.30
N GLU A 184 16.21 10.59 12.06
CA GLU A 184 15.52 11.10 10.88
C GLU A 184 14.06 10.57 10.79
N ALA A 185 13.87 9.29 11.10
CA ALA A 185 12.53 8.70 11.17
C ALA A 185 11.61 9.44 12.15
N LEU A 186 12.13 9.78 13.33
CA LEU A 186 11.41 10.55 14.34
C LEU A 186 11.06 11.97 13.85
N GLU A 187 12.00 12.67 13.21
CA GLU A 187 11.76 14.01 12.65
C GLU A 187 10.66 13.98 11.59
N VAL A 188 10.71 13.00 10.68
CA VAL A 188 9.68 12.83 9.65
C VAL A 188 8.34 12.51 10.28
N PHE A 189 8.29 11.58 11.24
CA PHE A 189 7.02 11.19 11.87
C PHE A 189 6.45 12.29 12.77
N ALA A 190 7.31 13.13 13.38
CA ALA A 190 6.87 14.32 14.11
C ALA A 190 6.07 15.28 13.22
N ARG A 191 6.42 15.41 11.92
CA ARG A 191 5.65 16.19 10.95
C ARG A 191 4.27 15.58 10.72
N VAL A 192 4.16 14.26 10.63
CA VAL A 192 2.86 13.55 10.51
C VAL A 192 1.97 13.86 11.71
N VAL A 193 2.53 13.81 12.92
CA VAL A 193 1.79 14.13 14.17
C VAL A 193 1.40 15.61 14.24
N ALA A 194 2.29 16.52 13.85
CA ALA A 194 2.01 17.96 13.83
C ALA A 194 0.86 18.30 12.87
N GLU A 195 0.87 17.72 11.68
CA GLU A 195 -0.21 17.90 10.70
C GLU A 195 -1.53 17.30 11.18
N ALA A 196 -1.48 16.11 11.80
CA ALA A 196 -2.67 15.48 12.39
C ALA A 196 -3.28 16.32 13.53
N ARG A 197 -2.44 16.94 14.39
CA ARG A 197 -2.91 17.88 15.43
C ARG A 197 -3.60 19.09 14.80
N ARG A 198 -3.01 19.68 13.77
CA ARG A 198 -3.56 20.86 13.09
C ARG A 198 -4.91 20.54 12.47
N THR A 199 -5.00 19.44 11.72
CA THR A 199 -6.24 19.03 11.05
C THR A 199 -7.33 18.59 12.02
N ALA A 200 -6.97 17.99 13.15
CA ALA A 200 -7.92 17.64 14.23
C ALA A 200 -8.43 18.89 14.97
N ALA A 201 -7.59 19.91 15.18
CA ALA A 201 -8.00 21.16 15.79
C ALA A 201 -8.97 21.99 14.90
N GLU A 202 -8.92 21.78 13.60
CA GLU A 202 -9.78 22.41 12.59
C GLU A 202 -11.01 21.54 12.25
N ASP A 203 -11.26 20.46 12.98
CA ASP A 203 -12.32 19.46 12.73
C ASP A 203 -12.30 18.89 11.29
N ARG A 204 -11.13 18.84 10.66
CA ARG A 204 -10.92 18.28 9.31
C ARG A 204 -10.43 16.84 9.31
N SER A 205 -10.02 16.33 10.47
CA SER A 205 -9.54 14.95 10.64
C SER A 205 -10.09 14.35 11.92
N PRO A 206 -10.41 13.03 11.92
CA PRO A 206 -10.88 12.34 13.10
C PRO A 206 -9.87 12.34 14.25
N LEU A 207 -10.35 12.48 15.48
CA LEU A 207 -9.52 12.39 16.68
C LEU A 207 -8.86 10.99 16.81
N ALA A 208 -9.58 9.93 16.45
CA ALA A 208 -9.04 8.58 16.44
C ALA A 208 -7.79 8.46 15.55
N SER A 209 -7.74 9.15 14.42
CA SER A 209 -6.55 9.17 13.54
C SER A 209 -5.33 9.78 14.24
N LEU A 210 -5.53 10.85 15.00
CA LEU A 210 -4.45 11.46 15.78
C LEU A 210 -3.99 10.52 16.90
N VAL A 211 -4.91 9.83 17.58
CA VAL A 211 -4.57 8.85 18.64
C VAL A 211 -3.67 7.74 18.09
N TRP A 212 -4.00 7.17 16.93
CA TRP A 212 -3.17 6.11 16.31
C TRP A 212 -1.76 6.61 15.95
N LYS A 213 -1.66 7.82 15.42
CA LYS A 213 -0.37 8.44 15.08
C LYS A 213 0.44 8.74 16.35
N LEU A 214 -0.19 9.23 17.42
CA LEU A 214 0.46 9.48 18.70
C LEU A 214 0.96 8.20 19.36
N ASP A 215 0.21 7.10 19.32
CA ASP A 215 0.66 5.82 19.82
C ASP A 215 1.90 5.32 19.06
N HIS A 216 1.87 5.35 17.74
CA HIS A 216 3.03 4.95 16.95
C HIS A 216 4.23 5.84 17.22
N TYR A 217 4.04 7.16 17.31
CA TYR A 217 5.11 8.11 17.65
C TYR A 217 5.69 7.86 19.04
N ALA A 218 4.85 7.56 20.03
CA ALA A 218 5.30 7.20 21.37
C ALA A 218 6.18 5.94 21.37
N ARG A 219 5.85 4.93 20.55
CA ARG A 219 6.71 3.73 20.37
C ARG A 219 8.07 4.09 19.77
N MET A 220 8.10 4.95 18.76
CA MET A 220 9.35 5.43 18.15
C MET A 220 10.21 6.22 19.17
N LEU A 221 9.59 7.10 19.96
CA LEU A 221 10.24 7.85 21.03
C LEU A 221 10.83 6.93 22.12
N ARG A 222 10.07 5.88 22.50
CA ARG A 222 10.54 4.83 23.44
C ARG A 222 11.80 4.13 22.89
N ALA A 223 11.76 3.72 21.62
CA ALA A 223 12.89 3.06 20.97
C ALA A 223 14.13 3.96 20.84
N ALA A 224 13.93 5.27 20.77
CA ALA A 224 15.00 6.28 20.78
C ALA A 224 15.43 6.72 22.19
N GLY A 225 14.85 6.17 23.28
CA GLY A 225 15.16 6.53 24.66
C GLY A 225 14.60 7.88 25.13
N ARG A 226 13.75 8.56 24.33
CA ARG A 226 13.16 9.90 24.62
C ARG A 226 11.94 9.78 25.55
N ARG A 227 12.16 9.31 26.79
CA ARG A 227 11.10 8.91 27.73
C ARG A 227 10.13 10.03 28.12
N SER A 228 10.61 11.27 28.29
CA SER A 228 9.76 12.40 28.67
C SER A 228 8.75 12.74 27.55
N GLU A 229 9.19 12.68 26.30
CA GLU A 229 8.38 12.96 25.14
C GLU A 229 7.41 11.80 24.82
N GLU A 230 7.86 10.56 25.01
CA GLU A 230 7.00 9.40 24.99
C GLU A 230 5.83 9.55 25.97
N ALA A 231 6.12 9.89 27.23
CA ALA A 231 5.10 10.10 28.26
C ALA A 231 4.15 11.27 27.92
N ALA A 232 4.66 12.34 27.30
CA ALA A 232 3.83 13.45 26.83
C ALA A 232 2.87 13.01 25.69
N ALA A 233 3.38 12.30 24.67
CA ALA A 233 2.57 11.80 23.57
C ALA A 233 1.48 10.83 24.05
N ARG A 234 1.79 9.95 25.00
CA ARG A 234 0.82 9.03 25.59
C ARG A 234 -0.25 9.73 26.43
N ARG A 235 0.11 10.77 27.21
CA ARG A 235 -0.87 11.57 27.95
C ARG A 235 -1.81 12.31 27.01
N GLU A 236 -1.29 12.86 25.93
CA GLU A 236 -2.12 13.50 24.90
C GLU A 236 -3.09 12.49 24.27
N ALA A 237 -2.59 11.30 23.88
CA ALA A 237 -3.44 10.23 23.35
C ALA A 237 -4.54 9.84 24.36
N LEU A 238 -4.22 9.66 25.65
CA LEU A 238 -5.21 9.35 26.68
C LEU A 238 -6.27 10.46 26.81
N THR A 239 -5.86 11.73 26.77
CA THR A 239 -6.81 12.87 26.80
C THR A 239 -7.77 12.83 25.62
N LEU A 240 -7.28 12.51 24.41
CA LEU A 240 -8.13 12.40 23.23
C LEU A 240 -9.07 11.20 23.29
N VAL A 241 -8.60 10.04 23.77
CA VAL A 241 -9.45 8.86 23.97
C VAL A 241 -10.53 9.13 25.03
N THR A 242 -10.20 9.86 26.11
CA THR A 242 -11.18 10.32 27.12
C THR A 242 -12.24 11.22 26.48
N ARG A 243 -11.84 12.14 25.61
CA ARG A 243 -12.76 13.01 24.88
C ARG A 243 -13.67 12.22 23.96
N LEU A 244 -13.12 11.21 23.24
CA LEU A 244 -13.89 10.30 22.39
C LEU A 244 -14.91 9.49 23.19
N ALA A 245 -14.54 8.98 24.38
CA ALA A 245 -15.44 8.24 25.25
C ALA A 245 -16.59 9.12 25.76
N ALA A 246 -16.35 10.39 26.04
CA ALA A 246 -17.36 11.31 26.53
C ALA A 246 -18.33 11.85 25.46
N GLY A 247 -17.87 12.05 24.24
CA GLY A 247 -18.64 12.75 23.20
C GLY A 247 -18.67 12.09 21.83
N GLY A 248 -17.95 11.00 21.63
CA GLY A 248 -17.80 10.34 20.33
C GLY A 248 -16.89 11.11 19.36
N GLU A 249 -16.83 10.63 18.12
CA GLU A 249 -16.04 11.24 17.06
C GLU A 249 -16.80 12.39 16.41
N PRO A 250 -16.29 13.63 16.44
CA PRO A 250 -16.97 14.79 15.86
C PRO A 250 -16.96 14.78 14.33
N VAL A 251 -16.02 14.07 13.71
CA VAL A 251 -15.84 14.05 12.26
C VAL A 251 -16.25 12.69 11.68
N SER A 252 -17.19 12.70 10.74
CA SER A 252 -17.54 11.48 10.00
C SER A 252 -16.40 11.09 9.04
N TRP A 253 -15.97 9.85 9.09
CA TRP A 253 -14.87 9.35 8.27
C TRP A 253 -15.17 7.97 7.69
N SER A 254 -15.01 7.83 6.39
CA SER A 254 -15.29 6.59 5.66
C SER A 254 -14.07 5.64 5.56
N ASN A 255 -12.83 6.15 5.68
CA ASN A 255 -11.60 5.38 5.42
C ASN A 255 -10.81 5.04 6.70
N ILE A 256 -11.51 4.84 7.79
CA ILE A 256 -10.96 4.54 9.13
C ILE A 256 -10.01 3.33 9.10
N GLN A 257 -10.43 2.27 8.41
CA GLN A 257 -9.74 0.97 8.41
C GLN A 257 -8.31 1.07 7.87
N ALA A 258 -8.11 1.73 6.74
CA ALA A 258 -6.80 1.81 6.11
C ALA A 258 -5.74 2.46 7.01
N SER A 259 -6.11 3.47 7.80
CA SER A 259 -5.16 4.21 8.64
C SER A 259 -4.71 3.42 9.86
N TRP A 260 -5.63 2.85 10.65
CA TRP A 260 -5.23 2.11 11.84
C TRP A 260 -4.55 0.79 11.49
N VAL A 261 -5.04 0.08 10.44
CA VAL A 261 -4.46 -1.18 9.99
C VAL A 261 -3.01 -1.00 9.52
N THR A 262 -2.70 0.06 8.76
CA THR A 262 -1.32 0.34 8.33
C THR A 262 -0.40 0.54 9.54
N LEU A 263 -0.81 1.33 10.54
CA LEU A 263 0.00 1.55 11.75
C LEU A 263 0.07 0.31 12.64
N LEU A 264 -1.00 -0.49 12.74
CA LEU A 264 -1.00 -1.78 13.42
C LEU A 264 0.02 -2.74 12.81
N VAL A 265 0.01 -2.87 11.50
CA VAL A 265 0.94 -3.74 10.74
C VAL A 265 2.37 -3.25 10.88
N LEU A 266 2.61 -1.97 10.72
CA LEU A 266 3.93 -1.37 10.93
C LEU A 266 4.44 -1.65 12.35
N SER A 267 3.58 -1.64 13.36
CA SER A 267 3.94 -2.01 14.73
C SER A 267 4.31 -3.49 14.91
N GLY A 268 3.89 -4.34 13.98
CA GLY A 268 4.19 -5.77 13.93
C GLY A 268 5.51 -6.11 13.24
N ARG A 269 6.05 -5.19 12.41
CA ARG A 269 7.24 -5.44 11.60
C ARG A 269 8.43 -6.02 12.38
N PRO A 270 8.77 -5.60 13.62
CA PRO A 270 9.91 -6.17 14.35
C PRO A 270 9.79 -7.67 14.68
N ALA A 271 8.59 -8.24 14.59
CA ALA A 271 8.35 -9.66 14.81
C ALA A 271 8.36 -10.50 13.52
N GLU A 272 8.47 -9.84 12.36
CA GLU A 272 8.59 -10.50 11.06
C GLU A 272 10.06 -10.83 10.74
N PRO A 273 10.34 -11.85 9.91
CA PRO A 273 11.70 -12.13 9.47
C PRO A 273 12.28 -10.96 8.67
N ALA A 274 13.59 -10.96 8.46
CA ALA A 274 14.21 -9.99 7.57
C ALA A 274 13.81 -10.26 6.12
N ALA A 275 13.36 -9.22 5.42
CA ALA A 275 13.07 -9.30 4.02
C ALA A 275 14.36 -9.40 3.20
N THR A 276 14.32 -10.16 2.10
CA THR A 276 15.41 -10.29 1.12
C THR A 276 14.83 -10.29 -0.29
N PRO A 277 15.65 -10.10 -1.35
CA PRO A 277 15.17 -10.22 -2.73
C PRO A 277 14.54 -11.59 -3.06
N ASP A 278 15.01 -12.67 -2.42
CA ASP A 278 14.53 -14.03 -2.63
C ASP A 278 13.33 -14.38 -1.72
N ALA A 279 13.16 -13.65 -0.63
CA ALA A 279 12.04 -13.77 0.31
C ALA A 279 11.51 -12.37 0.67
N PRO A 280 10.85 -11.71 -0.27
CA PRO A 280 10.35 -10.34 -0.06
C PRO A 280 9.19 -10.35 0.91
N LEU A 281 9.09 -9.27 1.69
CA LEU A 281 7.98 -9.01 2.61
C LEU A 281 7.29 -7.70 2.23
N PRO A 282 6.03 -7.52 2.62
CA PRO A 282 5.34 -6.26 2.36
C PRO A 282 6.08 -5.03 2.90
N ALA A 283 6.00 -3.92 2.19
CA ALA A 283 6.46 -2.61 2.67
C ALA A 283 5.51 -2.10 3.76
N PHE A 284 5.78 -2.46 5.02
CA PHE A 284 4.85 -2.32 6.15
C PHE A 284 4.38 -0.88 6.45
N GLY A 285 5.10 0.14 6.00
CA GLY A 285 4.66 1.54 6.08
C GLY A 285 3.69 1.96 4.99
N ALA A 286 3.59 1.18 3.90
CA ALA A 286 2.74 1.49 2.76
C ALA A 286 1.32 0.95 2.94
N HIS A 287 0.37 1.58 2.25
CA HIS A 287 -1.02 1.14 2.27
C HIS A 287 -1.16 -0.30 1.76
N PRO A 288 -1.75 -1.23 2.52
CA PRO A 288 -1.70 -2.67 2.21
C PRO A 288 -2.28 -3.06 0.84
N TYR A 289 -3.30 -2.36 0.37
CA TYR A 289 -3.99 -2.71 -0.87
C TYR A 289 -3.49 -1.96 -2.10
N HIS A 290 -2.98 -0.73 -1.92
CA HIS A 290 -2.55 0.12 -3.02
C HIS A 290 -1.03 0.30 -3.08
N GLY A 291 -0.36 0.13 -1.95
CA GLY A 291 1.09 0.27 -1.82
C GLY A 291 1.84 -1.04 -2.11
N TRP A 292 1.42 -2.16 -1.52
CA TRP A 292 2.13 -3.43 -1.62
C TRP A 292 2.10 -4.02 -3.03
N SER A 293 3.16 -4.72 -3.40
CA SER A 293 3.17 -5.52 -4.62
C SER A 293 2.19 -6.68 -4.52
N PRO A 294 1.52 -7.07 -5.61
CA PRO A 294 0.54 -8.16 -5.59
C PRO A 294 1.10 -9.49 -5.06
N ASP A 295 2.31 -9.86 -5.48
CA ASP A 295 2.99 -11.09 -5.08
C ASP A 295 3.27 -11.14 -3.58
N THR A 296 3.89 -10.09 -3.02
CA THR A 296 4.17 -10.03 -1.57
C THR A 296 2.90 -10.01 -0.74
N ARG A 297 1.87 -9.32 -1.20
CA ARG A 297 0.57 -9.28 -0.53
C ARG A 297 -0.09 -10.65 -0.51
N GLU A 298 -0.11 -11.35 -1.65
CA GLU A 298 -0.70 -12.67 -1.78
C GLU A 298 0.03 -13.68 -0.89
N GLU A 299 1.35 -13.70 -0.92
CA GLU A 299 2.17 -14.58 -0.10
C GLU A 299 1.99 -14.31 1.41
N TYR A 300 1.94 -13.03 1.79
CA TYR A 300 1.70 -12.64 3.18
C TYR A 300 0.37 -13.16 3.69
N PHE A 301 -0.68 -13.10 2.88
CA PHE A 301 -1.99 -13.64 3.25
C PHE A 301 -2.07 -15.17 3.16
N ALA A 302 -1.35 -15.78 2.23
CA ALA A 302 -1.28 -17.25 2.11
C ALA A 302 -0.64 -17.91 3.34
N SER A 303 0.13 -17.15 4.12
CA SER A 303 0.75 -17.65 5.37
C SER A 303 -0.21 -17.73 6.56
N VAL A 304 -1.45 -17.21 6.48
CA VAL A 304 -2.42 -17.22 7.60
C VAL A 304 -2.75 -18.65 8.08
N PRO A 305 -3.06 -19.64 7.21
CA PRO A 305 -3.35 -20.99 7.67
C PRO A 305 -2.19 -21.66 8.45
N SER A 306 -0.96 -21.42 8.03
CA SER A 306 0.23 -21.95 8.73
C SER A 306 0.42 -21.30 10.10
N LEU A 307 0.11 -19.99 10.22
CA LEU A 307 0.09 -19.31 11.53
C LEU A 307 -1.01 -19.84 12.46
N GLU A 308 -2.19 -20.12 11.92
CA GLU A 308 -3.28 -20.75 12.69
C GLU A 308 -2.88 -22.11 13.25
N GLN A 309 -2.23 -22.95 12.43
CA GLN A 309 -1.69 -24.24 12.87
C GLN A 309 -0.61 -24.06 13.94
N ARG A 310 0.29 -23.09 13.78
CA ARG A 310 1.32 -22.76 14.77
C ARG A 310 0.71 -22.33 16.10
N VAL A 311 -0.28 -21.42 16.08
CA VAL A 311 -1.00 -20.99 17.29
C VAL A 311 -1.66 -22.18 17.99
N ALA A 312 -2.29 -23.09 17.25
CA ALA A 312 -2.90 -24.30 17.80
C ALA A 312 -1.86 -25.23 18.46
N ALA A 313 -0.71 -25.44 17.80
CA ALA A 313 0.39 -26.25 18.32
C ALA A 313 1.00 -25.63 19.59
N LEU A 314 1.24 -24.30 19.60
CA LEU A 314 1.76 -23.61 20.78
C LEU A 314 0.78 -23.61 21.96
N ARG A 315 -0.53 -23.59 21.68
CA ARG A 315 -1.56 -23.73 22.72
C ARG A 315 -1.52 -25.13 23.34
N ALA A 316 -1.26 -26.16 22.56
CA ALA A 316 -1.13 -27.56 23.04
C ALA A 316 0.20 -27.78 23.80
N SER A 317 1.30 -27.18 23.40
CA SER A 317 2.61 -27.31 24.07
C SER A 317 2.72 -26.49 25.35
N GLY A 318 1.92 -25.45 25.52
CA GLY A 318 1.95 -24.57 26.68
C GLY A 318 3.06 -23.51 26.68
N ASP A 319 3.78 -23.32 25.56
CA ASP A 319 4.76 -22.24 25.40
C ASP A 319 4.04 -20.88 25.29
N LEU A 320 3.75 -20.29 26.45
CA LEU A 320 2.93 -19.10 26.56
C LEU A 320 3.58 -17.84 25.94
N PRO A 321 4.89 -17.54 26.12
CA PRO A 321 5.51 -16.39 25.50
C PRO A 321 5.43 -16.44 23.97
N GLU A 322 5.77 -17.58 23.37
CA GLU A 322 5.69 -17.74 21.90
C GLU A 322 4.24 -17.76 21.41
N LEU A 323 3.30 -18.31 22.21
CA LEU A 323 1.87 -18.25 21.89
C LEU A 323 1.34 -16.82 21.83
N VAL A 324 1.71 -15.95 22.77
CA VAL A 324 1.34 -14.52 22.76
C VAL A 324 1.88 -13.81 21.51
N ALA A 325 3.13 -14.08 21.15
CA ALA A 325 3.75 -13.50 19.96
C ALA A 325 3.08 -14.01 18.67
N ALA A 326 2.82 -15.32 18.58
CA ALA A 326 2.17 -15.93 17.42
C ALA A 326 0.71 -15.46 17.26
N GLN A 327 -0.04 -15.39 18.36
CA GLN A 327 -1.42 -14.87 18.36
C GLN A 327 -1.46 -13.43 17.87
N ARG A 328 -0.55 -12.57 18.34
CA ARG A 328 -0.47 -11.18 17.85
C ARG A 328 -0.21 -11.12 16.36
N ARG A 329 0.73 -11.91 15.82
CA ARG A 329 1.00 -11.97 14.38
C ARG A 329 -0.23 -12.40 13.60
N LEU A 330 -0.94 -13.40 14.09
CA LEU A 330 -2.18 -13.88 13.48
C LEU A 330 -3.26 -12.80 13.47
N THR A 331 -3.47 -12.12 14.61
CA THR A 331 -4.42 -11.00 14.73
C THR A 331 -4.13 -9.89 13.75
N VAL A 332 -2.86 -9.46 13.63
CA VAL A 332 -2.42 -8.44 12.67
C VAL A 332 -2.74 -8.85 11.23
N ARG A 333 -2.42 -10.09 10.84
CA ARG A 333 -2.70 -10.58 9.48
C ARG A 333 -4.18 -10.72 9.18
N ARG A 334 -4.97 -11.13 10.16
CA ARG A 334 -6.43 -11.19 10.02
C ARG A 334 -7.05 -9.81 9.91
N ALA A 335 -6.59 -8.84 10.71
CA ALA A 335 -7.04 -7.45 10.63
C ALA A 335 -6.84 -6.84 9.24
N LEU A 336 -5.73 -7.17 8.56
CA LEU A 336 -5.45 -6.75 7.19
C LEU A 336 -6.43 -7.30 6.15
N ARG A 337 -6.95 -8.52 6.34
CA ARG A 337 -7.89 -9.12 5.39
C ARG A 337 -9.28 -8.47 5.44
N TRP A 338 -9.60 -7.80 6.52
CA TRP A 338 -10.91 -7.16 6.73
C TRP A 338 -10.86 -5.69 6.37
N GLU A 339 -10.81 -5.41 5.07
CA GLU A 339 -10.81 -4.06 4.51
C GLU A 339 -12.17 -3.36 4.63
N THR A 340 -13.25 -4.13 4.70
CA THR A 340 -14.60 -3.60 4.73
C THR A 340 -15.10 -3.39 6.14
N CYS A 341 -15.28 -2.16 6.44
CA CYS A 341 -15.72 -1.53 7.67
C CYS A 341 -17.03 -2.04 8.24
N GLY A 342 -17.21 -1.78 9.53
CA GLY A 342 -18.47 -1.79 10.22
C GLY A 342 -18.64 -2.99 11.14
N ARG A 343 -19.87 -3.31 11.48
CA ARG A 343 -20.25 -4.33 12.47
C ARG A 343 -19.63 -5.71 12.21
N ARG A 344 -19.41 -6.07 10.94
CA ARG A 344 -18.76 -7.36 10.60
C ARG A 344 -17.29 -7.42 11.02
N ALA A 345 -16.56 -6.30 10.93
CA ALA A 345 -15.16 -6.28 11.39
C ALA A 345 -15.09 -6.49 12.91
N GLU A 346 -16.02 -5.89 13.67
CA GLU A 346 -16.13 -6.10 15.12
C GLU A 346 -16.41 -7.56 15.44
N GLU A 347 -17.40 -8.18 14.83
CA GLU A 347 -17.79 -9.57 15.09
C GLU A 347 -16.64 -10.57 14.81
N VAL A 348 -15.84 -10.32 13.78
CA VAL A 348 -14.79 -11.25 13.35
C VAL A 348 -13.46 -11.03 14.04
N LEU A 349 -13.05 -9.77 14.23
CA LEU A 349 -11.72 -9.45 14.75
C LEU A 349 -11.69 -9.33 16.29
N ARG A 350 -12.79 -8.94 16.91
CA ARG A 350 -12.85 -8.77 18.37
C ARG A 350 -12.37 -10.00 19.13
N PRO A 351 -12.78 -11.25 18.78
CA PRO A 351 -12.29 -12.43 19.47
C PRO A 351 -10.76 -12.59 19.44
N ASP A 352 -10.12 -12.23 18.33
CA ASP A 352 -8.66 -12.30 18.20
C ASP A 352 -7.94 -11.30 19.11
N PHE A 353 -8.46 -10.07 19.24
CA PHE A 353 -7.91 -9.06 20.14
C PHE A 353 -8.18 -9.39 21.61
N ASP A 354 -9.38 -9.90 21.96
CA ASP A 354 -9.72 -10.32 23.30
C ASP A 354 -8.85 -11.48 23.75
N GLU A 355 -8.63 -12.48 22.88
CA GLU A 355 -7.69 -13.60 23.13
C GLU A 355 -6.27 -13.09 23.33
N GLY A 356 -5.80 -12.13 22.54
CA GLY A 356 -4.48 -11.52 22.69
C GLY A 356 -4.28 -10.93 24.08
N VAL A 357 -5.27 -10.17 24.60
CA VAL A 357 -5.23 -9.62 25.96
C VAL A 357 -5.30 -10.74 27.01
N ALA A 358 -6.18 -11.72 26.84
CA ALA A 358 -6.32 -12.83 27.78
C ALA A 358 -5.03 -13.65 27.90
N LEU A 359 -4.35 -13.92 26.79
CA LEU A 359 -3.07 -14.64 26.77
C LEU A 359 -1.95 -13.81 27.40
N ALA A 360 -1.85 -12.51 27.07
CA ALA A 360 -0.83 -11.64 27.65
C ALA A 360 -0.96 -11.54 29.18
N ARG A 361 -2.18 -11.45 29.71
CA ARG A 361 -2.45 -11.42 31.16
C ARG A 361 -2.02 -12.70 31.92
N ARG A 362 -1.81 -13.82 31.19
CA ARG A 362 -1.27 -15.05 31.79
C ARG A 362 0.25 -15.02 31.94
N LEU A 363 0.95 -14.01 31.43
CA LEU A 363 2.39 -13.77 31.63
C LEU A 363 2.56 -12.89 32.87
N PRO A 364 2.84 -13.42 34.06
CA PRO A 364 2.71 -12.69 35.33
C PRO A 364 3.75 -11.56 35.48
N GLU A 365 4.88 -11.67 34.81
CA GLU A 365 6.00 -10.71 34.92
C GLU A 365 6.13 -9.76 33.71
N ASP A 366 5.44 -10.04 32.60
CA ASP A 366 5.56 -9.26 31.38
C ASP A 366 4.44 -8.21 31.22
N ARG A 367 4.54 -7.16 32.06
CA ARG A 367 3.64 -6.00 31.97
C ARG A 367 3.65 -5.35 30.58
N SER A 368 4.77 -5.43 29.87
CA SER A 368 4.91 -4.80 28.56
C SER A 368 4.06 -5.50 27.49
N SER A 369 3.96 -6.82 27.54
CA SER A 369 3.08 -7.59 26.63
C SER A 369 1.61 -7.32 26.91
N VAL A 370 1.22 -7.20 28.20
CA VAL A 370 -0.16 -6.83 28.57
C VAL A 370 -0.49 -5.43 28.06
N ALA A 371 0.37 -4.44 28.34
CA ALA A 371 0.17 -3.06 27.89
C ALA A 371 0.05 -2.99 26.35
N ARG A 372 0.89 -3.73 25.63
CA ARG A 372 0.85 -3.80 24.16
C ARG A 372 -0.47 -4.39 23.65
N ALA A 373 -0.92 -5.51 24.21
CA ALA A 373 -2.16 -6.16 23.82
C ALA A 373 -3.39 -5.27 24.07
N LEU A 374 -3.40 -4.56 25.20
CA LEU A 374 -4.44 -3.57 25.52
C LEU A 374 -4.43 -2.39 24.53
N VAL A 375 -3.25 -1.85 24.19
CA VAL A 375 -3.16 -0.78 23.18
C VAL A 375 -3.62 -1.28 21.82
N ASP A 376 -3.18 -2.44 21.36
CA ASP A 376 -3.62 -3.00 20.08
C ASP A 376 -5.15 -3.17 20.04
N ARG A 377 -5.78 -3.67 21.14
CA ARG A 377 -7.23 -3.77 21.26
C ARG A 377 -7.92 -2.41 21.32
N SER A 378 -7.38 -1.47 22.09
CA SER A 378 -7.91 -0.10 22.15
C SER A 378 -7.91 0.56 20.75
N MET A 379 -6.84 0.42 19.97
CA MET A 379 -6.76 0.96 18.62
C MET A 379 -7.84 0.35 17.70
N PHE A 380 -8.08 -0.96 17.81
CA PHE A 380 -9.17 -1.65 17.13
C PHE A 380 -10.55 -1.12 17.58
N LEU A 381 -10.78 -0.99 18.89
CA LEU A 381 -12.04 -0.52 19.46
C LEU A 381 -12.36 0.92 19.01
N LEU A 382 -11.34 1.79 18.87
CA LEU A 382 -11.51 3.13 18.26
C LEU A 382 -11.98 3.02 16.80
N ALA A 383 -11.43 2.08 16.02
CA ALA A 383 -11.81 1.88 14.62
C ALA A 383 -13.26 1.41 14.46
N VAL A 384 -13.77 0.63 15.42
CA VAL A 384 -15.18 0.17 15.44
C VAL A 384 -16.09 1.03 16.31
N LYS A 385 -15.60 2.21 16.77
CA LYS A 385 -16.35 3.22 17.53
C LYS A 385 -16.83 2.76 18.91
N ARG A 386 -16.11 1.85 19.56
CA ARG A 386 -16.32 1.42 20.95
C ARG A 386 -15.44 2.26 21.89
N TYR A 387 -15.74 3.56 21.96
CA TYR A 387 -14.86 4.54 22.57
C TYR A 387 -14.67 4.36 24.09
N GLU A 388 -15.70 3.98 24.83
CA GLU A 388 -15.63 3.74 26.27
C GLU A 388 -14.73 2.54 26.59
N GLU A 389 -14.87 1.44 25.84
CA GLU A 389 -14.04 0.24 26.00
C GLU A 389 -12.59 0.55 25.58
N ALA A 390 -12.40 1.30 24.48
CA ALA A 390 -11.09 1.76 24.05
C ALA A 390 -10.38 2.60 25.12
N HIS A 391 -11.12 3.48 25.79
CA HIS A 391 -10.61 4.29 26.90
C HIS A 391 -10.15 3.42 28.08
N ALA A 392 -10.97 2.45 28.48
CA ALA A 392 -10.64 1.54 29.59
C ALA A 392 -9.31 0.79 29.31
N ASP A 393 -9.15 0.23 28.13
CA ASP A 393 -7.94 -0.48 27.70
C ASP A 393 -6.72 0.44 27.66
N PHE A 394 -6.86 1.62 27.05
CA PHE A 394 -5.75 2.57 26.92
C PHE A 394 -5.30 3.11 28.28
N ALA A 395 -6.22 3.38 29.18
CA ALA A 395 -5.93 3.84 30.54
C ALA A 395 -5.21 2.75 31.37
N GLU A 396 -5.66 1.48 31.27
CA GLU A 396 -4.98 0.34 31.90
C GLU A 396 -3.55 0.18 31.35
N ALA A 397 -3.38 0.21 30.03
CA ALA A 397 -2.06 0.13 29.40
C ALA A 397 -1.13 1.25 29.85
N PHE A 398 -1.64 2.49 29.93
CA PHE A 398 -0.89 3.64 30.38
C PHE A 398 -0.43 3.49 31.86
N ALA A 399 -1.29 2.99 32.73
CA ALA A 399 -0.96 2.74 34.14
C ALA A 399 0.11 1.67 34.30
N LEU A 400 0.04 0.56 33.52
CA LEU A 400 1.05 -0.50 33.52
C LEU A 400 2.43 0.01 33.11
N ASP A 401 2.51 0.86 32.09
CA ASP A 401 3.76 1.43 31.58
C ASP A 401 4.34 2.51 32.50
N SER A 402 3.49 3.25 33.23
CA SER A 402 3.91 4.35 34.11
C SER A 402 4.33 3.87 35.51
N GLY A 403 4.12 2.59 35.83
CA GLY A 403 4.34 2.06 37.19
C GLY A 403 3.38 2.65 38.26
N THR A 404 2.34 3.37 37.81
CA THR A 404 1.35 3.99 38.68
C THR A 404 0.32 2.94 39.13
N PRO A 405 0.00 2.81 40.41
CA PRO A 405 -1.03 1.88 40.85
C PRO A 405 -2.39 2.26 40.25
N ILE A 406 -3.09 1.27 39.69
CA ILE A 406 -4.45 1.45 39.19
C ILE A 406 -5.35 1.66 40.39
N VAL A 407 -5.80 2.91 40.60
CA VAL A 407 -6.88 3.18 41.59
C VAL A 407 -8.19 2.76 40.95
N THR A 408 -8.59 1.50 41.21
CA THR A 408 -9.92 1.03 40.86
C THR A 408 -10.93 1.79 41.72
N ARG A 409 -11.57 2.82 41.16
CA ARG A 409 -12.79 3.37 41.77
C ARG A 409 -13.88 2.30 41.66
N MET A 410 -14.22 1.67 42.79
CA MET A 410 -15.45 0.91 42.97
C MET A 410 -16.67 1.82 42.84
#